data_3d82166f99859d44f2d25bd28af00247
#
_entry.id   3d82166f99859d44f2d25bd28af00247
#
_cell.length_a   1.000
_cell.length_b   1.000
_cell.length_c   1.000
_cell.angle_alpha   90.00
_cell.angle_beta   90.00
_cell.angle_gamma   90.00
#
_symmetry.space_group_name_H-M   'P 1'
#
loop_
_entity.id
_entity.type
_entity.pdbx_description
1 polymer ?
#
loop_
_entity_poly.entity_id
_entity_poly.type
_entity_poly.pdbx_seq_one_letter_code
_entity_poly.pdbx_strand_id
1 'polypeptide(L)'
;YLYINASDENSVDVVRDKVKNFASTLGFSEMKIIILDECDYITPNAQAALRNLMETFSKHCRFILTCNYVERIIDPIQSRCQSFQIIPPDRKQVAMHMSKILQKESVDAKVDDIVTIVNGGYPDIRRVINAAQRQVVKEKLVIDEAMSTQNDYKLEVLEILKTQDKKNAFKNIRQLLADSKVTDFSDMF
;
A
#
# COMPACT_ATOMS: atom_id res chain seq x y z
N TYR A 1 -17.65 3.00 17.25
CA TYR A 1 -16.29 3.43 16.85
C TYR A 1 -16.34 4.78 16.15
N LEU A 2 -15.21 5.50 16.17
CA LEU A 2 -14.95 6.70 15.38
C LEU A 2 -13.86 6.35 14.36
N TYR A 3 -14.10 6.66 13.08
CA TYR A 3 -13.13 6.53 11.99
C TYR A 3 -12.75 7.92 11.47
N ILE A 4 -11.47 8.19 11.35
CA ILE A 4 -10.90 9.43 10.79
C ILE A 4 -9.84 9.02 9.77
N ASN A 5 -9.97 9.51 8.53
CA ASN A 5 -8.89 9.44 7.56
C ASN A 5 -8.00 10.67 7.70
N ALA A 6 -6.76 10.45 8.12
CA ALA A 6 -5.84 11.53 8.40
C ALA A 6 -5.24 12.19 7.14
N SER A 7 -5.39 11.58 5.98
CA SER A 7 -5.01 12.24 4.72
C SER A 7 -5.96 13.37 4.35
N ASP A 8 -7.25 13.24 4.73
CA ASP A 8 -8.27 14.26 4.48
C ASP A 8 -8.36 15.27 5.63
N GLU A 9 -8.14 14.80 6.86
CA GLU A 9 -8.37 15.54 8.08
C GLU A 9 -7.12 15.54 8.98
N ASN A 10 -6.09 16.27 8.59
CA ASN A 10 -4.76 16.28 9.23
C ASN A 10 -4.51 17.41 10.22
N SER A 11 -5.45 18.36 10.36
CA SER A 11 -5.26 19.51 11.24
C SER A 11 -5.37 19.15 12.72
N VAL A 12 -4.62 19.87 13.56
CA VAL A 12 -4.60 19.67 15.02
C VAL A 12 -5.99 19.78 15.63
N ASP A 13 -6.74 20.81 15.24
CA ASP A 13 -8.04 21.10 15.83
C ASP A 13 -9.08 20.07 15.47
N VAL A 14 -9.11 19.63 14.20
CA VAL A 14 -10.07 18.61 13.73
C VAL A 14 -9.83 17.28 14.44
N VAL A 15 -8.58 16.81 14.49
CA VAL A 15 -8.23 15.56 15.16
C VAL A 15 -8.53 15.67 16.66
N ARG A 16 -8.11 16.75 17.31
CA ARG A 16 -8.32 16.96 18.74
C ARG A 16 -9.81 17.00 19.09
N ASP A 17 -10.59 17.81 18.39
CA ASP A 17 -11.98 18.05 18.75
C ASP A 17 -12.87 16.83 18.44
N LYS A 18 -12.68 16.16 17.31
CA LYS A 18 -13.42 14.93 16.99
C LYS A 18 -13.12 13.81 17.98
N VAL A 19 -11.85 13.57 18.27
CA VAL A 19 -11.43 12.53 19.22
C VAL A 19 -11.95 12.86 20.62
N LYS A 20 -11.77 14.09 21.10
CA LYS A 20 -12.22 14.53 22.42
C LYS A 20 -13.75 14.42 22.56
N ASN A 21 -14.49 14.93 21.59
CA ASN A 21 -15.95 14.88 21.61
C ASN A 21 -16.44 13.43 21.66
N PHE A 22 -15.92 12.58 20.78
CA PHE A 22 -16.31 11.17 20.78
C PHE A 22 -15.91 10.45 22.07
N ALA A 23 -14.70 10.68 22.58
CA ALA A 23 -14.20 10.03 23.78
C ALA A 23 -14.99 10.46 25.03
N SER A 24 -15.40 11.74 25.11
CA SER A 24 -16.12 12.31 26.25
C SER A 24 -17.62 11.98 26.29
N THR A 25 -18.24 11.55 25.19
CA THR A 25 -19.66 11.19 25.18
C THR A 25 -19.90 9.92 26.02
N LEU A 26 -21.03 9.88 26.71
CA LEU A 26 -21.50 8.66 27.35
C LEU A 26 -21.96 7.69 26.26
N GLY A 27 -21.41 6.50 26.21
CA GLY A 27 -21.79 5.46 25.24
C GLY A 27 -22.44 4.27 25.96
N PHE A 28 -23.23 3.48 25.20
CA PHE A 28 -23.80 2.22 25.70
C PHE A 28 -22.77 1.12 25.89
N SER A 29 -21.54 1.29 25.36
CA SER A 29 -20.44 0.34 25.45
C SER A 29 -19.38 0.84 26.41
N GLU A 30 -18.81 -0.07 27.22
CA GLU A 30 -17.74 0.23 28.16
C GLU A 30 -16.44 0.66 27.47
N MET A 31 -16.23 0.25 26.22
CA MET A 31 -15.03 0.51 25.46
C MET A 31 -15.34 1.17 24.11
N LYS A 32 -14.67 2.27 23.81
CA LYS A 32 -14.75 2.97 22.53
C LYS A 32 -13.52 2.69 21.68
N ILE A 33 -13.69 2.59 20.37
CA ILE A 33 -12.60 2.38 19.43
C ILE A 33 -12.49 3.63 18.54
N ILE A 34 -11.28 4.16 18.42
CA ILE A 34 -10.93 5.28 17.55
C ILE A 34 -9.92 4.76 16.55
N ILE A 35 -10.26 4.85 15.28
CA ILE A 35 -9.43 4.41 14.16
C ILE A 35 -8.94 5.65 13.42
N LEU A 36 -7.62 5.80 13.33
CA LEU A 36 -6.97 6.84 12.55
C LEU A 36 -6.23 6.16 11.40
N ASP A 37 -6.78 6.31 10.23
CA ASP A 37 -6.22 5.75 9.00
C ASP A 37 -5.24 6.73 8.37
N GLU A 38 -4.16 6.23 7.79
CA GLU A 38 -3.09 7.03 7.18
C GLU A 38 -2.49 8.07 8.13
N CYS A 39 -2.27 7.70 9.40
CA CYS A 39 -1.85 8.64 10.45
C CYS A 39 -0.45 9.24 10.25
N ASP A 40 0.33 8.76 9.31
CA ASP A 40 1.60 9.37 8.86
C ASP A 40 1.40 10.70 8.09
N TYR A 41 0.16 11.06 7.73
CA TYR A 41 -0.19 12.38 7.20
C TYR A 41 -0.50 13.42 8.29
N ILE A 42 -0.68 12.99 9.55
CA ILE A 42 -0.94 13.91 10.68
C ILE A 42 0.32 14.73 10.96
N THR A 43 0.14 16.05 11.11
CA THR A 43 1.25 16.94 11.46
C THR A 43 1.86 16.60 12.82
N PRO A 44 3.16 16.88 13.07
CA PRO A 44 3.80 16.61 14.37
C PRO A 44 3.08 17.23 15.56
N ASN A 45 2.53 18.43 15.39
CA ASN A 45 1.74 19.12 16.43
C ASN A 45 0.43 18.39 16.73
N ALA A 46 -0.25 17.88 15.69
CA ALA A 46 -1.46 17.09 15.87
C ALA A 46 -1.16 15.71 16.50
N GLN A 47 -0.04 15.12 16.16
CA GLN A 47 0.43 13.89 16.81
C GLN A 47 0.72 14.11 18.31
N ALA A 48 1.33 15.25 18.68
CA ALA A 48 1.55 15.59 20.09
C ALA A 48 0.23 15.77 20.86
N ALA A 49 -0.78 16.40 20.23
CA ALA A 49 -2.12 16.50 20.81
C ALA A 49 -2.79 15.11 20.93
N LEU A 50 -2.69 14.28 19.92
CA LEU A 50 -3.22 12.91 19.92
C LEU A 50 -2.61 12.07 21.04
N ARG A 51 -1.30 12.16 21.29
CA ARG A 51 -0.64 11.49 22.41
C ARG A 51 -1.32 11.83 23.73
N ASN A 52 -1.60 13.11 23.99
CA ASN A 52 -2.25 13.54 25.22
C ASN A 52 -3.68 12.96 25.35
N LEU A 53 -4.42 12.90 24.23
CA LEU A 53 -5.75 12.28 24.21
C LEU A 53 -5.69 10.77 24.47
N MET A 54 -4.71 10.09 23.92
CA MET A 54 -4.48 8.65 24.16
C MET A 54 -4.25 8.37 25.65
N GLU A 55 -3.46 9.22 26.32
CA GLU A 55 -3.24 9.11 27.77
C GLU A 55 -4.51 9.41 28.57
N THR A 56 -5.18 10.50 28.26
CA THR A 56 -6.38 10.98 28.97
C THR A 56 -7.52 9.95 28.93
N PHE A 57 -7.74 9.37 27.76
CA PHE A 57 -8.88 8.47 27.53
C PHE A 57 -8.51 6.97 27.52
N SER A 58 -7.31 6.60 27.96
CA SER A 58 -6.79 5.23 27.95
C SER A 58 -7.69 4.19 28.64
N LYS A 59 -8.47 4.61 29.66
CA LYS A 59 -9.37 3.72 30.39
C LYS A 59 -10.61 3.32 29.58
N HIS A 60 -11.11 4.19 28.71
CA HIS A 60 -12.38 4.02 28.01
C HIS A 60 -12.26 3.96 26.49
N CYS A 61 -11.07 4.27 25.96
CA CYS A 61 -10.83 4.27 24.51
C CYS A 61 -9.63 3.38 24.15
N ARG A 62 -9.72 2.75 22.97
CA ARG A 62 -8.60 2.11 22.30
C ARG A 62 -8.38 2.79 20.96
N PHE A 63 -7.11 2.97 20.61
CA PHE A 63 -6.70 3.63 19.38
C PHE A 63 -6.11 2.60 18.44
N ILE A 64 -6.55 2.62 17.21
CA ILE A 64 -5.98 1.84 16.09
C ILE A 64 -5.44 2.86 15.10
N LEU A 65 -4.13 2.83 14.87
CA LEU A 65 -3.43 3.71 13.96
C LEU A 65 -2.92 2.88 12.79
N THR A 66 -3.18 3.31 11.55
CA THR A 66 -2.54 2.73 10.37
C THR A 66 -1.59 3.74 9.77
N CYS A 67 -0.48 3.30 9.23
CA CYS A 67 0.48 4.13 8.51
C CYS A 67 1.27 3.32 7.49
N ASN A 68 1.76 3.98 6.47
CA ASN A 68 2.69 3.39 5.51
C ASN A 68 4.14 3.62 5.94
N TYR A 69 4.42 4.73 6.62
CA TYR A 69 5.75 5.18 7.03
C TYR A 69 5.79 5.39 8.54
N VAL A 70 6.23 4.35 9.27
CA VAL A 70 6.29 4.38 10.74
C VAL A 70 7.25 5.47 11.26
N GLU A 71 8.28 5.80 10.49
CA GLU A 71 9.26 6.86 10.80
C GLU A 71 8.66 8.27 10.82
N ARG A 72 7.46 8.46 10.26
CA ARG A 72 6.72 9.72 10.34
C ARG A 72 5.89 9.84 11.61
N ILE A 73 5.74 8.75 12.37
CA ILE A 73 5.03 8.74 13.64
C ILE A 73 6.03 9.05 14.76
N ILE A 74 5.72 10.04 15.59
CA ILE A 74 6.60 10.43 16.68
C ILE A 74 6.79 9.30 17.70
N ASP A 75 8.02 9.15 18.23
CA ASP A 75 8.37 8.11 19.20
C ASP A 75 7.42 8.02 20.40
N PRO A 76 6.92 9.13 20.97
CA PRO A 76 5.97 9.07 22.07
C PRO A 76 4.64 8.39 21.75
N ILE A 77 4.19 8.37 20.51
CA ILE A 77 3.02 7.59 20.07
C ILE A 77 3.42 6.13 19.88
N GLN A 78 4.51 5.88 19.16
CA GLN A 78 4.98 4.52 18.92
C GLN A 78 5.19 3.75 20.22
N SER A 79 5.77 4.37 21.25
CA SER A 79 6.01 3.74 22.57
C SER A 79 4.73 3.39 23.34
N ARG A 80 3.57 3.95 22.96
CA ARG A 80 2.26 3.69 23.57
C ARG A 80 1.42 2.71 22.79
N CYS A 81 1.88 2.30 21.64
CA CYS A 81 1.20 1.38 20.73
C CYS A 81 1.94 0.07 20.66
N GLN A 82 1.20 -1.02 20.48
CA GLN A 82 1.77 -2.25 19.99
C GLN A 82 1.82 -2.19 18.48
N SER A 83 3.02 -2.27 17.90
CA SER A 83 3.21 -2.19 16.45
C SER A 83 3.11 -3.58 15.82
N PHE A 84 2.41 -3.64 14.70
CA PHE A 84 2.30 -4.82 13.85
C PHE A 84 2.71 -4.44 12.43
N GLN A 85 3.75 -5.08 11.92
CA GLN A 85 4.12 -4.91 10.53
C GLN A 85 3.30 -5.86 9.65
N ILE A 86 2.51 -5.31 8.75
CA ILE A 86 1.74 -6.07 7.78
C ILE A 86 2.57 -6.20 6.51
N ILE A 87 3.10 -7.41 6.29
CA ILE A 87 3.85 -7.74 5.09
C ILE A 87 2.91 -8.31 4.01
N PRO A 88 3.16 -8.04 2.73
CA PRO A 88 2.36 -8.63 1.67
C PRO A 88 2.49 -10.16 1.67
N PRO A 89 1.42 -10.91 1.37
CA PRO A 89 1.48 -12.35 1.21
C PRO A 89 2.36 -12.72 0.03
N ASP A 90 2.82 -13.97 -0.03
CA ASP A 90 3.64 -14.42 -1.15
C ASP A 90 2.89 -14.38 -2.49
N ARG A 91 3.63 -14.32 -3.60
CA ARG A 91 3.06 -14.21 -4.95
C ARG A 91 2.09 -15.33 -5.28
N LYS A 92 2.34 -16.53 -4.78
CA LYS A 92 1.47 -17.71 -5.01
C LYS A 92 0.12 -17.51 -4.30
N GLN A 93 0.12 -17.01 -3.08
CA GLN A 93 -1.11 -16.71 -2.34
C GLN A 93 -1.91 -15.59 -3.03
N VAL A 94 -1.22 -14.56 -3.54
CA VAL A 94 -1.85 -13.48 -4.31
C VAL A 94 -2.47 -14.03 -5.60
N ALA A 95 -1.76 -14.89 -6.34
CA ALA A 95 -2.28 -15.52 -7.55
C ALA A 95 -3.50 -16.42 -7.27
N MET A 96 -3.47 -17.20 -6.20
CA MET A 96 -4.62 -18.01 -5.77
C MET A 96 -5.82 -17.14 -5.39
N HIS A 97 -5.59 -16.02 -4.70
CA HIS A 97 -6.64 -15.09 -4.34
C HIS A 97 -7.26 -14.43 -5.58
N MET A 98 -6.41 -14.01 -6.53
CA MET A 98 -6.84 -13.44 -7.80
C MET A 98 -7.68 -14.45 -8.61
N SER A 99 -7.25 -15.70 -8.71
CA SER A 99 -8.04 -16.76 -9.36
C SER A 99 -9.44 -16.89 -8.74
N LYS A 100 -9.56 -16.84 -7.41
CA LYS A 100 -10.86 -16.89 -6.73
C LYS A 100 -11.73 -15.68 -7.04
N ILE A 101 -11.15 -14.49 -7.17
CA ILE A 101 -11.89 -13.27 -7.56
C ILE A 101 -12.42 -13.44 -8.98
N LEU A 102 -11.57 -13.80 -9.94
CA LEU A 102 -11.96 -13.98 -11.34
C LEU A 102 -13.05 -15.06 -11.51
N GLN A 103 -12.97 -16.17 -10.78
CA GLN A 103 -14.02 -17.19 -10.75
C GLN A 103 -15.35 -16.64 -10.23
N LYS A 104 -15.35 -15.84 -9.17
CA LYS A 104 -16.59 -15.24 -8.64
C LYS A 104 -17.22 -14.25 -9.61
N GLU A 105 -16.40 -13.55 -10.37
CA GLU A 105 -16.83 -12.61 -11.41
C GLU A 105 -17.14 -13.31 -12.75
N SER A 106 -17.07 -14.65 -12.80
CA SER A 106 -17.32 -15.47 -14.01
C SER A 106 -16.37 -15.13 -15.17
N VAL A 107 -15.14 -14.74 -14.84
CA VAL A 107 -14.11 -14.42 -15.84
C VAL A 107 -13.25 -15.63 -16.11
N ASP A 108 -13.16 -16.03 -17.37
CA ASP A 108 -12.25 -17.09 -17.83
C ASP A 108 -10.81 -16.57 -17.91
N ALA A 109 -9.89 -17.24 -17.22
CA ALA A 109 -8.52 -16.80 -17.10
C ALA A 109 -7.55 -17.99 -17.07
N LYS A 110 -6.48 -17.91 -17.84
CA LYS A 110 -5.39 -18.89 -17.79
C LYS A 110 -4.49 -18.60 -16.58
N VAL A 111 -3.92 -19.63 -16.02
CA VAL A 111 -3.01 -19.52 -14.87
C VAL A 111 -1.81 -18.63 -15.20
N ASP A 112 -1.24 -18.77 -16.40
CA ASP A 112 -0.08 -17.99 -16.85
C ASP A 112 -0.39 -16.49 -16.94
N ASP A 113 -1.60 -16.14 -17.37
CA ASP A 113 -2.07 -14.76 -17.44
C ASP A 113 -2.18 -14.14 -16.04
N ILE A 114 -2.71 -14.90 -15.09
CA ILE A 114 -2.80 -14.48 -13.68
C ILE A 114 -1.41 -14.25 -13.09
N VAL A 115 -0.47 -15.18 -13.34
CA VAL A 115 0.92 -15.07 -12.86
C VAL A 115 1.60 -13.84 -13.45
N THR A 116 1.39 -13.54 -14.72
CA THR A 116 1.93 -12.37 -15.40
C THR A 116 1.43 -11.06 -14.76
N ILE A 117 0.13 -10.95 -14.50
CA ILE A 117 -0.45 -9.77 -13.83
C ILE A 117 0.09 -9.63 -12.40
N VAL A 118 0.15 -10.73 -11.65
CA VAL A 118 0.67 -10.70 -10.28
C VAL A 118 2.13 -10.25 -10.28
N ASN A 119 2.96 -10.75 -11.17
CA ASN A 119 4.36 -10.34 -11.26
C ASN A 119 4.53 -8.86 -11.62
N GLY A 120 3.63 -8.31 -12.45
CA GLY A 120 3.66 -6.90 -12.85
C GLY A 120 3.17 -5.91 -11.79
N GLY A 121 2.37 -6.35 -10.82
CA GLY A 121 1.79 -5.49 -9.79
C GLY A 121 2.32 -5.71 -8.37
N TYR A 122 2.93 -6.86 -8.08
CA TYR A 122 3.45 -7.21 -6.76
C TYR A 122 4.56 -6.25 -6.30
N PRO A 123 4.58 -5.82 -5.02
CA PRO A 123 3.79 -6.28 -3.88
C PRO A 123 2.42 -5.59 -3.67
N ASP A 124 2.05 -4.65 -4.53
CA ASP A 124 0.80 -3.90 -4.41
C ASP A 124 -0.38 -4.72 -4.95
N ILE A 125 -1.15 -5.33 -4.03
CA ILE A 125 -2.31 -6.17 -4.37
C ILE A 125 -3.41 -5.34 -5.06
N ARG A 126 -3.59 -4.07 -4.69
CA ARG A 126 -4.57 -3.17 -5.32
C ARG A 126 -4.20 -2.93 -6.78
N ARG A 127 -2.90 -2.71 -7.05
CA ARG A 127 -2.38 -2.58 -8.43
C ARG A 127 -2.60 -3.86 -9.24
N VAL A 128 -2.40 -5.04 -8.64
CA VAL A 128 -2.67 -6.34 -9.28
C VAL A 128 -4.14 -6.47 -9.66
N ILE A 129 -5.06 -6.18 -8.73
CA ILE A 129 -6.51 -6.28 -8.98
C ILE A 129 -6.95 -5.29 -10.06
N ASN A 130 -6.51 -4.05 -9.98
CA ASN A 130 -6.84 -3.01 -10.97
C ASN A 130 -6.27 -3.35 -12.35
N ALA A 131 -5.08 -3.95 -12.41
CA ALA A 131 -4.49 -4.41 -13.67
C ALA A 131 -5.31 -5.53 -14.31
N ALA A 132 -5.74 -6.51 -13.51
CA ALA A 132 -6.61 -7.59 -13.98
C ALA A 132 -7.96 -7.05 -14.49
N GLN A 133 -8.59 -6.15 -13.72
CA GLN A 133 -9.89 -5.58 -14.10
C GLN A 133 -9.83 -4.85 -15.45
N ARG A 134 -8.75 -4.13 -15.73
CA ARG A 134 -8.57 -3.42 -17.02
C ARG A 134 -8.38 -4.36 -18.20
N GLN A 135 -7.93 -5.60 -17.95
CA GLN A 135 -7.63 -6.58 -19.01
C GLN A 135 -8.75 -7.61 -19.21
N VAL A 136 -9.87 -7.47 -18.51
CA VAL A 136 -11.05 -8.31 -18.75
C VAL A 136 -11.82 -7.76 -19.95
N VAL A 137 -11.92 -8.56 -21.00
CA VAL A 137 -12.69 -8.25 -22.22
C VAL A 137 -13.65 -9.41 -22.49
N LYS A 138 -14.95 -9.14 -22.53
CA LYS A 138 -16.00 -10.15 -22.80
C LYS A 138 -15.85 -11.39 -21.91
N GLU A 139 -15.78 -11.19 -20.60
CA GLU A 139 -15.64 -12.25 -19.59
C GLU A 139 -14.37 -13.12 -19.73
N LYS A 140 -13.36 -12.63 -20.43
CA LYS A 140 -12.05 -13.27 -20.54
C LYS A 140 -10.93 -12.33 -20.13
N LEU A 141 -9.96 -12.87 -19.43
CA LEU A 141 -8.71 -12.15 -19.15
C LEU A 141 -7.82 -12.22 -20.39
N VAL A 142 -7.46 -11.06 -20.95
CA VAL A 142 -6.61 -10.96 -22.15
C VAL A 142 -5.41 -10.08 -21.80
N ILE A 143 -4.23 -10.70 -21.73
CA ILE A 143 -3.00 -9.97 -21.43
C ILE A 143 -2.59 -9.08 -22.62
N ASP A 144 -2.39 -7.80 -22.37
CA ASP A 144 -1.78 -6.90 -23.35
C ASP A 144 -0.27 -7.18 -23.41
N GLU A 145 0.26 -7.37 -24.62
CA GLU A 145 1.68 -7.65 -24.86
C GLU A 145 2.61 -6.58 -24.27
N ALA A 146 2.11 -5.34 -24.13
CA ALA A 146 2.84 -4.27 -23.47
C ALA A 146 3.14 -4.51 -21.98
N MET A 147 2.37 -5.38 -21.30
CA MET A 147 2.64 -5.72 -19.90
C MET A 147 3.70 -6.81 -19.73
N SER A 148 3.83 -7.73 -20.68
CA SER A 148 4.92 -8.73 -20.64
C SER A 148 6.29 -8.06 -20.82
N THR A 149 6.37 -7.02 -21.63
CA THR A 149 7.61 -6.29 -21.90
C THR A 149 8.09 -5.45 -20.70
N GLN A 150 7.18 -4.96 -19.84
CA GLN A 150 7.57 -4.14 -18.68
C GLN A 150 8.34 -4.89 -17.59
N ASN A 151 8.22 -6.21 -17.50
CA ASN A 151 8.97 -7.00 -16.52
C ASN A 151 10.33 -7.46 -17.04
N ASP A 152 10.49 -7.63 -18.34
CA ASP A 152 11.70 -8.16 -18.94
C ASP A 152 12.87 -7.17 -18.80
N TYR A 153 12.65 -5.87 -19.03
CA TYR A 153 13.75 -4.89 -18.96
C TYR A 153 14.38 -4.77 -17.57
N LYS A 154 13.61 -4.97 -16.47
CA LYS A 154 14.17 -4.91 -15.11
C LYS A 154 15.14 -6.06 -14.84
N LEU A 155 14.82 -7.26 -15.33
CA LEU A 155 15.70 -8.40 -15.24
C LEU A 155 16.95 -8.22 -16.12
N GLU A 156 16.76 -7.72 -17.33
CA GLU A 156 17.88 -7.41 -18.24
C GLU A 156 18.80 -6.33 -17.67
N VAL A 157 18.27 -5.27 -17.06
CA VAL A 157 19.07 -4.25 -16.35
C VAL A 157 19.90 -4.88 -15.25
N LEU A 158 19.33 -5.79 -14.44
CA LEU A 158 20.05 -6.49 -13.39
C LEU A 158 21.16 -7.41 -13.94
N GLU A 159 20.91 -8.08 -15.06
CA GLU A 159 21.93 -8.91 -15.73
C GLU A 159 23.06 -8.05 -16.32
N ILE A 160 22.74 -6.93 -16.97
CA ILE A 160 23.73 -5.98 -17.48
C ILE A 160 24.61 -5.45 -16.34
N LEU A 161 24.01 -5.08 -15.19
CA LEU A 161 24.74 -4.60 -14.03
C LEU A 161 25.67 -5.65 -13.39
N LYS A 162 25.30 -6.94 -13.49
CA LYS A 162 26.08 -8.05 -12.93
C LYS A 162 27.23 -8.50 -13.86
N THR A 163 27.04 -8.40 -15.16
CA THR A 163 27.92 -9.04 -16.15
C THR A 163 28.84 -8.08 -16.89
N GLN A 164 28.54 -6.78 -16.90
CA GLN A 164 29.27 -5.82 -17.72
C GLN A 164 30.05 -4.77 -16.91
N ASP A 165 31.13 -4.25 -17.54
CA ASP A 165 31.88 -3.14 -16.99
C ASP A 165 31.06 -1.84 -16.96
N LYS A 166 31.28 -0.98 -15.97
CA LYS A 166 30.48 0.23 -15.67
C LYS A 166 30.18 1.13 -16.88
N LYS A 167 31.17 1.31 -17.79
CA LYS A 167 30.99 2.16 -18.98
C LYS A 167 30.05 1.54 -20.00
N ASN A 168 30.18 0.25 -20.24
CA ASN A 168 29.35 -0.49 -21.19
C ASN A 168 27.95 -0.74 -20.62
N ALA A 169 27.86 -1.04 -19.33
CA ALA A 169 26.60 -1.21 -18.62
C ALA A 169 25.72 0.04 -18.74
N PHE A 170 26.25 1.22 -18.49
CA PHE A 170 25.51 2.48 -18.58
C PHE A 170 24.94 2.72 -19.99
N LYS A 171 25.74 2.49 -21.04
CA LYS A 171 25.32 2.67 -22.43
C LYS A 171 24.21 1.68 -22.80
N ASN A 172 24.36 0.41 -22.42
CA ASN A 172 23.41 -0.64 -22.75
C ASN A 172 22.09 -0.49 -21.98
N ILE A 173 22.14 -0.12 -20.68
CA ILE A 173 20.96 0.19 -19.89
C ILE A 173 20.19 1.37 -20.49
N ARG A 174 20.88 2.44 -20.86
CA ARG A 174 20.23 3.60 -21.48
C ARG A 174 19.52 3.24 -22.79
N GLN A 175 20.17 2.40 -23.62
CA GLN A 175 19.56 1.92 -24.86
C GLN A 175 18.33 1.04 -24.59
N LEU A 176 18.46 0.08 -23.66
CA LEU A 176 17.37 -0.80 -23.26
C LEU A 176 16.16 -0.03 -22.72
N LEU A 177 16.37 0.98 -21.89
CA LEU A 177 15.30 1.82 -21.35
C LEU A 177 14.61 2.66 -22.45
N ALA A 178 15.38 3.15 -23.41
CA ALA A 178 14.83 3.88 -24.56
C ALA A 178 13.98 2.98 -25.47
N ASP A 179 14.47 1.77 -25.75
CA ASP A 179 13.79 0.79 -26.59
C ASP A 179 12.51 0.25 -25.91
N SER A 180 12.54 0.09 -24.57
CA SER A 180 11.39 -0.32 -23.76
C SER A 180 10.41 0.83 -23.47
N LYS A 181 10.64 2.05 -23.99
CA LYS A 181 9.78 3.25 -23.80
C LYS A 181 9.43 3.53 -22.34
N VAL A 182 10.37 3.28 -21.42
CA VAL A 182 10.17 3.55 -19.99
C VAL A 182 10.11 5.05 -19.76
N THR A 183 9.00 5.54 -19.19
CA THR A 183 8.78 6.96 -18.90
C THR A 183 8.84 7.28 -17.41
N ASP A 184 8.66 6.27 -16.54
CA ASP A 184 8.72 6.40 -15.10
C ASP A 184 9.84 5.52 -14.54
N PHE A 185 10.75 6.15 -13.79
CA PHE A 185 11.92 5.51 -13.19
C PHE A 185 11.80 5.33 -11.68
N SER A 186 10.69 5.72 -11.07
CA SER A 186 10.47 5.66 -9.62
C SER A 186 10.54 4.24 -9.06
N ASP A 187 10.22 3.24 -9.88
CA ASP A 187 10.27 1.82 -9.52
C ASP A 187 11.70 1.19 -9.57
N MET A 188 12.72 1.98 -9.94
CA MET A 188 14.11 1.49 -10.11
C MET A 188 15.02 1.82 -8.92
N PHE A 189 14.53 2.61 -7.96
CA PHE A 189 15.25 3.05 -6.77
C PHE A 189 14.56 2.49 -5.48
#